data_cb615f0093c351222b589b683fc1bab1
#
_entry.id   cb615f0093c351222b589b683fc1bab1
#
_cell.length_a   1.000
_cell.length_b   1.000
_cell.length_c   1.000
_cell.angle_alpha   90.00
_cell.angle_beta   90.00
_cell.angle_gamma   90.00
#
_symmetry.space_group_name_H-M   'P 1'
#
loop_
_entity.id
_entity.type
_entity.pdbx_description
1 polymer ?
#
loop_
_entity_poly.entity_id
_entity_poly.type
_entity_poly.pdbx_seq_one_letter_code
_entity_poly.pdbx_strand_id
1 'polypeptide(L)'
;MHRNTKVRLIARRPPGFPRLQQLVHLALFLGLLACSSAVQNGSQDKHLSETPSVRAIWITRWDYQTESDVRKIVQNCADAGFNNLLFQVRGNATTFFPSTHEPWAEQFNWQDPGFDPLQVAITEAHSRNMELHAWMNVVPAWWGAELPSDPNHVVNAHPEWLWYDQAGKRQPASKNFYLSLNPCLPEVRTHITSVFREVAANYDVDGIHFDYIRFPNEPPAVLAGRDYPRDARTLKLFELETHITPEQNPEAWNTWRADQVTGLLRELGQAIHQESPLVEISAAVGSEAHRAMEHFQDWETWIEEQLVDTLYPMNYTGDDELFSSRMATWLQHSQNVSVVMGLHANNSTPATLLERASSAETGLQGFAMFGYLYLWESANQIIDLQNTQRAEERTLLRQELLPLPAPESRP
;
A
#
# COMPACT_ATOMS: atom_id res chain seq x y z
N MET A 1 -19.88 -19.93 -69.75
CA MET A 1 -18.62 -20.31 -70.41
C MET A 1 -17.46 -19.57 -69.74
N HIS A 2 -16.43 -20.34 -69.31
CA HIS A 2 -15.07 -19.94 -68.98
C HIS A 2 -14.88 -19.18 -67.59
N ARG A 3 -14.00 -19.56 -66.82
CA ARG A 3 -13.10 -20.69 -66.39
C ARG A 3 -12.39 -20.15 -65.13
N ASN A 4 -12.43 -20.97 -64.11
CA ASN A 4 -11.61 -20.80 -62.91
C ASN A 4 -10.11 -20.72 -63.20
N THR A 5 -9.37 -19.89 -62.54
CA THR A 5 -7.95 -20.10 -62.28
C THR A 5 -7.58 -19.73 -60.85
N LYS A 6 -7.32 -20.78 -60.03
CA LYS A 6 -6.71 -20.67 -58.71
C LYS A 6 -5.21 -20.45 -58.89
N VAL A 7 -4.66 -19.41 -58.34
CA VAL A 7 -3.21 -19.25 -58.15
C VAL A 7 -2.85 -19.61 -56.71
N ARG A 8 -2.09 -20.70 -56.56
CA ARG A 8 -1.42 -21.08 -55.28
C ARG A 8 -0.13 -20.28 -55.17
N LEU A 9 0.04 -19.48 -54.13
CA LEU A 9 1.33 -18.94 -53.71
C LEU A 9 1.99 -19.92 -52.74
N ILE A 10 3.16 -20.41 -53.17
CA ILE A 10 4.04 -21.28 -52.40
C ILE A 10 4.97 -20.36 -51.58
N ALA A 11 4.90 -20.45 -50.27
CA ALA A 11 5.83 -19.77 -49.38
C ALA A 11 7.16 -20.54 -49.33
N ARG A 12 8.25 -19.89 -49.76
CA ARG A 12 9.64 -20.39 -49.59
C ARG A 12 10.17 -20.05 -48.19
N ARG A 13 10.67 -21.05 -47.46
CA ARG A 13 11.48 -20.91 -46.27
C ARG A 13 12.92 -20.50 -46.62
N PRO A 14 13.59 -19.65 -45.83
CA PRO A 14 15.03 -19.43 -45.96
C PRO A 14 15.84 -20.52 -45.28
N PRO A 15 17.11 -20.74 -45.65
CA PRO A 15 17.94 -21.87 -45.25
C PRO A 15 18.56 -21.68 -43.90
N GLY A 16 18.73 -22.82 -43.17
CA GLY A 16 19.32 -22.90 -41.84
C GLY A 16 20.87 -22.77 -41.85
N PHE A 17 21.40 -22.26 -40.77
CA PHE A 17 22.81 -22.28 -40.41
C PHE A 17 23.16 -23.50 -39.58
N PRO A 18 24.38 -24.06 -39.70
CA PRO A 18 24.74 -25.36 -39.16
C PRO A 18 25.14 -25.29 -37.65
N ARG A 19 24.81 -26.38 -36.95
CA ARG A 19 25.27 -26.67 -35.61
C ARG A 19 26.78 -27.01 -35.61
N LEU A 20 27.56 -26.33 -34.75
CA LEU A 20 28.90 -26.75 -34.40
C LEU A 20 28.81 -27.56 -33.10
N GLN A 21 28.99 -28.88 -33.22
CA GLN A 21 29.36 -29.76 -32.12
C GLN A 21 30.85 -29.68 -31.91
N GLN A 22 31.31 -29.46 -30.68
CA GLN A 22 32.64 -29.87 -30.27
C GLN A 22 32.61 -30.60 -28.94
N LEU A 23 33.06 -31.84 -29.05
CA LEU A 23 33.42 -32.78 -28.00
C LEU A 23 34.65 -32.29 -27.21
N VAL A 24 34.62 -32.42 -25.89
CA VAL A 24 35.83 -32.55 -25.08
C VAL A 24 35.66 -33.60 -23.99
N HIS A 25 36.42 -34.59 -24.13
CA HIS A 25 36.90 -35.74 -23.38
C HIS A 25 36.70 -35.83 -21.85
N LEU A 26 36.18 -36.92 -21.52
CA LEU A 26 36.33 -37.95 -20.48
C LEU A 26 37.71 -37.98 -19.77
N ALA A 27 37.69 -37.92 -18.44
CA ALA A 27 38.71 -38.50 -17.58
C ALA A 27 38.05 -39.16 -16.37
N LEU A 28 38.08 -40.47 -16.40
CA LEU A 28 37.78 -41.38 -15.27
C LEU A 28 38.92 -41.26 -14.23
N PHE A 29 38.54 -41.21 -12.94
CA PHE A 29 39.34 -41.86 -11.89
C PHE A 29 38.41 -42.53 -10.89
N LEU A 30 38.49 -43.83 -10.83
CA LEU A 30 37.90 -44.70 -9.82
C LEU A 30 38.63 -44.56 -8.49
N GLY A 31 37.89 -44.39 -7.42
CA GLY A 31 38.35 -44.52 -6.05
C GLY A 31 37.25 -45.08 -5.20
N LEU A 32 37.16 -46.41 -5.13
CA LEU A 32 36.31 -47.16 -4.19
C LEU A 32 36.93 -47.07 -2.78
N LEU A 33 36.18 -46.53 -1.82
CA LEU A 33 36.30 -46.86 -0.42
C LEU A 33 34.93 -46.85 0.22
N ALA A 34 34.52 -48.02 0.62
CA ALA A 34 33.28 -48.25 1.39
C ALA A 34 33.43 -47.67 2.79
N CYS A 35 32.45 -46.88 3.25
CA CYS A 35 32.20 -46.66 4.66
C CYS A 35 30.73 -46.66 4.92
N SER A 36 30.39 -47.41 5.94
CA SER A 36 29.03 -47.74 6.43
C SER A 36 28.11 -46.58 6.60
N SER A 37 26.89 -46.76 6.16
CA SER A 37 25.71 -45.94 6.38
C SER A 37 25.30 -45.95 7.85
N ALA A 38 25.53 -44.84 8.56
CA ALA A 38 24.71 -44.46 9.69
C ALA A 38 23.67 -43.45 9.16
N VAL A 39 22.40 -43.90 9.07
CA VAL A 39 21.27 -42.99 8.82
C VAL A 39 21.09 -42.17 10.08
N GLN A 40 21.71 -40.98 10.10
CA GLN A 40 21.29 -39.93 11.01
C GLN A 40 20.13 -39.20 10.35
N ASN A 41 18.92 -39.39 10.91
CA ASN A 41 17.83 -38.43 10.75
C ASN A 41 18.26 -37.12 11.35
N GLY A 42 18.96 -36.31 10.57
CA GLY A 42 19.15 -34.92 10.85
C GLY A 42 17.86 -34.19 10.48
N SER A 43 17.05 -33.85 11.46
CA SER A 43 16.15 -32.73 11.35
C SER A 43 16.99 -31.55 10.87
N GLN A 44 16.79 -31.12 9.64
CA GLN A 44 17.24 -29.81 9.19
C GLN A 44 16.41 -28.80 9.96
N ASP A 45 16.88 -28.43 11.16
CA ASP A 45 16.55 -27.13 11.73
C ASP A 45 17.03 -26.10 10.70
N LYS A 46 16.09 -25.61 9.89
CA LYS A 46 16.24 -24.34 9.22
C LYS A 46 16.46 -23.32 10.35
N HIS A 47 17.71 -22.92 10.57
CA HIS A 47 17.98 -21.60 11.11
C HIS A 47 17.37 -20.60 10.12
N LEU A 48 16.07 -20.32 10.30
CA LEU A 48 15.49 -19.06 9.88
C LEU A 48 16.31 -18.04 10.65
N SER A 49 17.08 -17.21 9.98
CA SER A 49 17.54 -15.97 10.55
C SER A 49 16.27 -15.25 10.94
N GLU A 50 15.99 -15.14 12.23
CA GLU A 50 14.80 -14.47 12.74
C GLU A 50 14.96 -12.99 12.38
N THR A 51 14.45 -12.62 11.21
CA THR A 51 14.17 -11.22 10.92
C THR A 51 13.21 -10.76 12.01
N PRO A 52 13.52 -9.68 12.73
CA PRO A 52 12.62 -9.20 13.78
C PRO A 52 11.21 -9.03 13.22
N SER A 53 10.20 -9.42 14.00
CA SER A 53 8.81 -9.21 13.63
C SER A 53 8.54 -7.72 13.40
N VAL A 54 7.79 -7.39 12.35
CA VAL A 54 7.37 -6.02 12.05
C VAL A 54 6.34 -5.57 13.07
N ARG A 55 6.65 -4.49 13.77
CA ARG A 55 5.77 -3.82 14.72
C ARG A 55 5.54 -2.39 14.23
N ALA A 56 4.61 -2.26 13.29
CA ALA A 56 4.35 -1.02 12.60
C ALA A 56 3.26 -0.18 13.26
N ILE A 57 3.29 1.13 13.00
CA ILE A 57 2.23 2.05 13.43
C ILE A 57 1.95 3.09 12.34
N TRP A 58 0.65 3.34 12.07
CA TRP A 58 0.22 4.44 11.20
C TRP A 58 0.21 5.75 11.97
N ILE A 59 0.92 6.74 11.44
CA ILE A 59 0.99 8.11 11.93
C ILE A 59 0.34 8.99 10.88
N THR A 60 -0.78 9.62 11.22
CA THR A 60 -1.53 10.43 10.27
C THR A 60 -0.93 11.82 10.13
N ARG A 61 -1.18 12.48 8.99
CA ARG A 61 -0.80 13.87 8.74
C ARG A 61 -1.38 14.89 9.74
N TRP A 62 -2.36 14.49 10.54
CA TRP A 62 -2.94 15.32 11.59
C TRP A 62 -2.27 15.17 12.95
N ASP A 63 -1.37 14.20 13.10
CA ASP A 63 -0.69 13.93 14.37
C ASP A 63 0.43 14.94 14.65
N TYR A 64 0.91 15.67 13.64
CA TYR A 64 2.03 16.60 13.75
C TYR A 64 1.77 17.92 13.01
N GLN A 65 2.38 19.01 13.51
CA GLN A 65 2.36 20.34 12.91
C GLN A 65 3.71 21.03 12.99
N THR A 66 4.57 20.62 13.92
CA THR A 66 5.90 21.20 14.15
C THR A 66 6.97 20.12 14.09
N GLU A 67 8.22 20.55 13.89
CA GLU A 67 9.38 19.67 13.97
C GLU A 67 9.45 18.94 15.33
N SER A 68 9.12 19.62 16.42
CA SER A 68 9.07 19.06 17.77
C SER A 68 8.03 17.92 17.89
N ASP A 69 6.89 18.05 17.21
CA ASP A 69 5.86 17.00 17.21
C ASP A 69 6.39 15.75 16.50
N VAL A 70 7.04 15.90 15.35
CA VAL A 70 7.63 14.78 14.60
C VAL A 70 8.65 14.03 15.45
N ARG A 71 9.58 14.76 16.09
CA ARG A 71 10.59 14.17 16.99
C ARG A 71 9.95 13.43 18.16
N LYS A 72 8.93 14.03 18.79
CA LYS A 72 8.18 13.41 19.90
C LYS A 72 7.44 12.16 19.47
N ILE A 73 6.82 12.16 18.30
CA ILE A 73 6.12 10.99 17.73
C ILE A 73 7.07 9.83 17.57
N VAL A 74 8.21 10.04 16.90
CA VAL A 74 9.20 8.98 16.69
C VAL A 74 9.73 8.44 18.00
N GLN A 75 10.05 9.32 18.97
CA GLN A 75 10.48 8.91 20.31
C GLN A 75 9.41 8.05 21.01
N ASN A 76 8.15 8.49 21.01
CA ASN A 76 7.05 7.75 21.62
C ASN A 76 6.88 6.34 21.02
N CYS A 77 7.00 6.24 19.69
CA CYS A 77 6.88 4.95 19.01
C CYS A 77 8.04 4.01 19.35
N ALA A 78 9.27 4.53 19.40
CA ALA A 78 10.44 3.77 19.82
C ALA A 78 10.30 3.28 21.27
N ASP A 79 9.88 4.16 22.18
CA ASP A 79 9.69 3.83 23.60
C ASP A 79 8.58 2.77 23.83
N ALA A 80 7.63 2.64 22.89
CA ALA A 80 6.58 1.62 22.91
C ALA A 80 6.94 0.36 22.13
N GLY A 81 8.18 0.24 21.61
CA GLY A 81 8.68 -0.95 20.92
C GLY A 81 8.19 -1.15 19.51
N PHE A 82 7.72 -0.10 18.83
CA PHE A 82 7.51 -0.10 17.38
C PHE A 82 8.87 0.00 16.66
N ASN A 83 9.01 -0.69 15.55
CA ASN A 83 10.22 -0.70 14.74
C ASN A 83 10.01 -0.26 13.29
N ASN A 84 8.77 0.03 12.90
CA ASN A 84 8.42 0.49 11.55
C ASN A 84 7.36 1.59 11.65
N LEU A 85 7.61 2.73 11.00
CA LEU A 85 6.72 3.89 11.02
C LEU A 85 6.09 4.10 9.64
N LEU A 86 4.77 3.96 9.55
CA LEU A 86 4.00 4.33 8.36
C LEU A 86 3.60 5.80 8.50
N PHE A 87 4.46 6.72 8.04
CA PHE A 87 4.37 8.15 8.30
C PHE A 87 3.70 8.86 7.13
N GLN A 88 2.48 9.40 7.35
CA GLN A 88 1.67 9.97 6.27
C GLN A 88 2.20 11.33 5.81
N VAL A 89 2.68 11.39 4.56
CA VAL A 89 3.27 12.58 3.94
C VAL A 89 2.51 13.08 2.71
N ARG A 90 1.47 12.36 2.28
CA ARG A 90 0.54 12.78 1.23
C ARG A 90 -0.88 12.31 1.58
N GLY A 91 -1.83 13.25 1.64
CA GLY A 91 -3.20 12.91 2.03
C GLY A 91 -4.27 13.40 1.05
N ASN A 92 -4.30 14.68 0.77
CA ASN A 92 -5.34 15.38 0.01
C ASN A 92 -4.84 15.88 -1.36
N ALA A 93 -3.95 15.17 -2.04
CA ALA A 93 -3.15 15.72 -3.14
C ALA A 93 -2.40 16.99 -2.71
N THR A 94 -1.89 16.95 -1.49
CA THR A 94 -1.00 17.92 -0.86
C THR A 94 0.10 17.18 -0.13
N THR A 95 1.27 17.78 -0.01
CA THR A 95 2.45 17.12 0.53
C THR A 95 2.87 17.73 1.86
N PHE A 96 3.55 16.91 2.66
CA PHE A 96 4.22 17.27 3.91
C PHE A 96 5.74 17.15 3.73
N PHE A 97 6.20 17.46 2.53
CA PHE A 97 7.59 17.59 2.10
C PHE A 97 7.66 18.58 0.94
N PRO A 98 8.81 19.20 0.65
CA PRO A 98 8.98 20.05 -0.53
C PRO A 98 8.71 19.26 -1.81
N SER A 99 7.67 19.65 -2.55
CA SER A 99 7.29 19.02 -3.81
C SER A 99 7.22 20.04 -4.95
N THR A 100 7.59 19.59 -6.15
CA THR A 100 7.45 20.37 -7.39
C THR A 100 6.13 20.08 -8.11
N HIS A 101 5.35 19.10 -7.62
CA HIS A 101 4.14 18.58 -8.25
C HIS A 101 2.85 18.94 -7.52
N GLU A 102 2.87 18.96 -6.19
CA GLU A 102 1.70 19.24 -5.35
C GLU A 102 2.04 20.33 -4.31
N PRO A 103 1.07 21.16 -3.91
CA PRO A 103 1.31 22.20 -2.92
C PRO A 103 1.52 21.62 -1.51
N TRP A 104 2.16 22.41 -0.64
CA TRP A 104 2.17 22.15 0.78
C TRP A 104 0.75 22.01 1.33
N ALA A 105 0.58 21.16 2.33
CA ALA A 105 -0.71 20.90 2.93
C ALA A 105 -1.37 22.14 3.54
N GLU A 106 -2.71 22.14 3.58
CA GLU A 106 -3.51 23.21 4.19
C GLU A 106 -3.18 23.45 5.66
N GLN A 107 -2.72 22.40 6.37
CA GLN A 107 -2.27 22.47 7.76
C GLN A 107 -1.08 23.43 7.94
N PHE A 108 -0.30 23.65 6.89
CA PHE A 108 0.78 24.61 6.82
C PHE A 108 0.39 25.90 6.09
N ASN A 109 -0.93 26.18 5.97
CA ASN A 109 -1.45 27.33 5.24
C ASN A 109 -0.92 27.41 3.79
N TRP A 110 -0.72 26.26 3.13
CA TRP A 110 -0.23 26.16 1.74
C TRP A 110 1.20 26.72 1.54
N GLN A 111 1.98 26.83 2.60
CA GLN A 111 3.33 27.39 2.58
C GLN A 111 4.33 26.45 3.25
N ASP A 112 5.58 26.62 2.88
CA ASP A 112 6.70 25.96 3.52
C ASP A 112 6.69 26.26 5.03
N PRO A 113 6.61 25.23 5.90
CA PRO A 113 6.59 25.41 7.35
C PRO A 113 7.97 25.77 7.94
N GLY A 114 9.02 25.86 7.13
CA GLY A 114 10.39 26.14 7.55
C GLY A 114 11.15 24.90 8.04
N PHE A 115 10.61 23.71 7.85
CA PHE A 115 11.26 22.43 8.08
C PHE A 115 10.67 21.38 7.15
N ASP A 116 11.38 20.27 6.95
CA ASP A 116 10.93 19.13 6.16
C ASP A 116 10.47 18.01 7.08
N PRO A 117 9.14 17.80 7.25
CA PRO A 117 8.59 16.76 8.13
C PRO A 117 9.09 15.35 7.80
N LEU A 118 9.19 14.99 6.51
CA LEU A 118 9.64 13.66 6.10
C LEU A 118 11.13 13.46 6.41
N GLN A 119 11.97 14.45 6.09
CA GLN A 119 13.40 14.36 6.39
C GLN A 119 13.68 14.27 7.90
N VAL A 120 12.94 15.02 8.72
CA VAL A 120 13.04 14.94 10.19
C VAL A 120 12.63 13.55 10.66
N ALA A 121 11.51 13.01 10.18
CA ALA A 121 11.01 11.70 10.57
C ALA A 121 12.02 10.58 10.20
N ILE A 122 12.59 10.59 8.99
CA ILE A 122 13.64 9.64 8.56
C ILE A 122 14.84 9.71 9.50
N THR A 123 15.38 10.91 9.73
CA THR A 123 16.56 11.11 10.58
C THR A 123 16.36 10.58 12.00
N GLU A 124 15.19 10.87 12.58
CA GLU A 124 14.86 10.41 13.93
C GLU A 124 14.60 8.90 14.01
N ALA A 125 13.93 8.32 13.00
CA ALA A 125 13.67 6.88 12.93
C ALA A 125 14.98 6.09 12.79
N HIS A 126 15.82 6.45 11.82
CA HIS A 126 17.10 5.78 11.57
C HIS A 126 18.06 5.90 12.76
N SER A 127 18.05 7.04 13.47
CA SER A 127 18.88 7.18 14.69
C SER A 127 18.51 6.20 15.81
N ARG A 128 17.33 5.55 15.72
CA ARG A 128 16.80 4.58 16.66
C ARG A 128 16.66 3.16 16.09
N ASN A 129 17.28 2.92 14.93
CA ASN A 129 17.18 1.65 14.19
C ASN A 129 15.73 1.25 13.87
N MET A 130 14.90 2.21 13.53
CA MET A 130 13.53 2.02 13.06
C MET A 130 13.47 2.28 11.57
N GLU A 131 12.65 1.52 10.86
CA GLU A 131 12.30 1.77 9.47
C GLU A 131 11.24 2.88 9.36
N LEU A 132 11.33 3.68 8.31
CA LEU A 132 10.34 4.69 7.96
C LEU A 132 9.82 4.49 6.55
N HIS A 133 8.53 4.20 6.45
CA HIS A 133 7.83 4.13 5.18
C HIS A 133 7.00 5.40 4.96
N ALA A 134 7.22 6.06 3.84
CA ALA A 134 6.41 7.21 3.45
C ALA A 134 4.99 6.75 3.10
N TRP A 135 4.03 7.02 3.99
CA TRP A 135 2.63 6.71 3.71
C TRP A 135 2.00 7.79 2.83
N MET A 136 1.53 7.37 1.66
CA MET A 136 0.97 8.23 0.65
C MET A 136 -0.40 7.73 0.19
N ASN A 137 -1.44 8.55 0.36
CA ASN A 137 -2.75 8.28 -0.24
C ASN A 137 -2.64 8.46 -1.77
N VAL A 138 -3.06 7.45 -2.54
CA VAL A 138 -2.82 7.43 -3.99
C VAL A 138 -3.87 8.24 -4.75
N VAL A 139 -5.14 7.86 -4.65
CA VAL A 139 -6.24 8.43 -5.46
C VAL A 139 -6.92 9.65 -4.80
N PRO A 140 -6.99 9.80 -3.48
CA PRO A 140 -7.63 10.94 -2.85
C PRO A 140 -7.05 12.29 -3.30
N ALA A 141 -7.95 13.23 -3.59
CA ALA A 141 -7.62 14.59 -3.97
C ALA A 141 -8.03 15.62 -2.93
N TRP A 142 -9.16 15.42 -2.22
CA TRP A 142 -9.60 16.40 -1.24
C TRP A 142 -10.53 15.79 -0.18
N TRP A 143 -10.35 16.26 1.06
CA TRP A 143 -11.24 16.00 2.19
C TRP A 143 -11.72 17.33 2.77
N GLY A 144 -12.96 17.73 2.47
CA GLY A 144 -13.53 18.99 2.95
C GLY A 144 -14.91 19.20 2.35
N ALA A 145 -15.78 19.97 3.03
CA ALA A 145 -17.08 20.36 2.50
C ALA A 145 -16.96 21.41 1.38
N GLU A 146 -15.97 22.28 1.53
CA GLU A 146 -15.60 23.31 0.54
C GLU A 146 -14.38 22.82 -0.25
N LEU A 147 -14.19 23.33 -1.44
CA LEU A 147 -13.01 23.05 -2.25
C LEU A 147 -11.75 23.70 -1.64
N PRO A 148 -10.54 23.20 -1.94
CA PRO A 148 -9.30 23.80 -1.47
C PRO A 148 -9.18 25.24 -1.92
N SER A 149 -8.62 26.11 -1.06
CA SER A 149 -8.47 27.54 -1.36
C SER A 149 -7.28 27.85 -2.28
N ASP A 150 -6.28 26.96 -2.35
CA ASP A 150 -5.13 27.15 -3.23
C ASP A 150 -5.54 26.92 -4.70
N PRO A 151 -5.35 27.90 -5.60
CA PRO A 151 -5.67 27.75 -7.02
C PRO A 151 -4.78 26.72 -7.74
N ASN A 152 -3.58 26.44 -7.22
CA ASN A 152 -2.66 25.46 -7.81
C ASN A 152 -2.97 24.02 -7.37
N HIS A 153 -3.85 23.85 -6.39
CA HIS A 153 -4.27 22.51 -5.99
C HIS A 153 -4.95 21.79 -7.15
N VAL A 154 -4.63 20.50 -7.37
CA VAL A 154 -5.08 19.72 -8.53
C VAL A 154 -6.60 19.75 -8.76
N VAL A 155 -7.40 19.82 -7.70
CA VAL A 155 -8.87 19.93 -7.77
C VAL A 155 -9.31 21.22 -8.47
N ASN A 156 -8.58 22.31 -8.31
CA ASN A 156 -8.86 23.60 -8.92
C ASN A 156 -8.19 23.76 -10.28
N ALA A 157 -6.93 23.29 -10.38
CA ALA A 157 -6.15 23.40 -11.60
C ALA A 157 -6.63 22.44 -12.71
N HIS A 158 -7.12 21.25 -12.32
CA HIS A 158 -7.50 20.16 -13.22
C HIS A 158 -8.86 19.56 -12.85
N PRO A 159 -9.97 20.31 -12.86
CA PRO A 159 -11.28 19.77 -12.53
C PRO A 159 -11.71 18.62 -13.44
N GLU A 160 -11.19 18.54 -14.67
CA GLU A 160 -11.43 17.45 -15.61
C GLU A 160 -10.76 16.12 -15.22
N TRP A 161 -9.90 16.09 -14.23
CA TRP A 161 -9.27 14.89 -13.69
C TRP A 161 -10.09 14.21 -12.59
N LEU A 162 -11.17 14.88 -12.18
CA LEU A 162 -12.05 14.39 -11.11
C LEU A 162 -13.11 13.42 -11.67
N TRP A 163 -13.84 12.82 -10.78
CA TRP A 163 -14.86 11.86 -11.13
C TRP A 163 -16.18 12.53 -11.50
N TYR A 164 -16.75 12.07 -12.61
CA TYR A 164 -18.07 12.47 -13.09
C TYR A 164 -18.96 11.24 -13.25
N ASP A 165 -20.21 11.36 -12.84
CA ASP A 165 -21.23 10.32 -13.00
C ASP A 165 -21.85 10.33 -14.41
N GLN A 166 -22.75 9.39 -14.67
CA GLN A 166 -23.46 9.25 -15.95
C GLN A 166 -24.34 10.44 -16.32
N ALA A 167 -24.66 11.34 -15.37
CA ALA A 167 -25.36 12.59 -15.62
C ALA A 167 -24.41 13.77 -15.88
N GLY A 168 -23.10 13.53 -15.94
CA GLY A 168 -22.08 14.56 -16.09
C GLY A 168 -21.87 15.40 -14.82
N LYS A 169 -22.35 14.92 -13.66
CA LYS A 169 -22.21 15.61 -12.39
C LYS A 169 -20.93 15.13 -11.71
N ARG A 170 -20.08 16.10 -11.32
CA ARG A 170 -18.87 15.83 -10.57
C ARG A 170 -19.17 15.23 -9.18
N GLN A 171 -18.30 14.35 -8.71
CA GLN A 171 -18.28 13.89 -7.32
C GLN A 171 -18.28 15.09 -6.36
N PRO A 172 -19.16 15.13 -5.36
CA PRO A 172 -19.22 16.26 -4.44
C PRO A 172 -18.05 16.29 -3.47
N ALA A 173 -17.62 17.49 -3.09
CA ALA A 173 -16.74 17.68 -1.94
C ALA A 173 -17.46 17.28 -0.65
N SER A 174 -16.78 16.66 0.30
CA SER A 174 -17.37 16.13 1.52
C SER A 174 -16.36 16.07 2.67
N LYS A 175 -16.88 16.13 3.92
CA LYS A 175 -16.14 15.80 5.14
C LYS A 175 -16.21 14.32 5.53
N ASN A 176 -16.98 13.52 4.80
CA ASN A 176 -17.22 12.11 5.12
C ASN A 176 -16.50 11.14 4.18
N PHE A 177 -16.04 11.62 3.02
CA PHE A 177 -15.31 10.84 2.04
C PHE A 177 -14.45 11.74 1.16
N TYR A 178 -13.46 11.17 0.50
CA TYR A 178 -12.58 11.91 -0.39
C TYR A 178 -13.21 12.21 -1.74
N LEU A 179 -13.10 13.45 -2.20
CA LEU A 179 -13.12 13.77 -3.62
C LEU A 179 -11.85 13.18 -4.23
N SER A 180 -11.98 12.49 -5.36
CA SER A 180 -10.89 11.66 -5.86
C SER A 180 -10.51 11.95 -7.30
N LEU A 181 -9.23 11.72 -7.61
CA LEU A 181 -8.70 11.72 -8.97
C LEU A 181 -9.18 10.47 -9.72
N ASN A 182 -9.36 10.61 -11.03
CA ASN A 182 -9.76 9.52 -11.91
C ASN A 182 -8.53 8.73 -12.42
N PRO A 183 -8.21 7.55 -11.86
CA PRO A 183 -7.03 6.78 -12.24
C PRO A 183 -7.13 6.14 -13.63
N CYS A 184 -8.30 6.23 -14.29
CA CYS A 184 -8.48 5.76 -15.66
C CYS A 184 -7.88 6.72 -16.69
N LEU A 185 -7.53 7.95 -16.29
CA LEU A 185 -6.94 8.96 -17.19
C LEU A 185 -5.41 8.88 -17.16
N PRO A 186 -4.73 8.71 -18.31
CA PRO A 186 -3.27 8.58 -18.35
C PRO A 186 -2.51 9.75 -17.73
N GLU A 187 -2.98 10.98 -17.90
CA GLU A 187 -2.35 12.17 -17.32
C GLU A 187 -2.49 12.21 -15.79
N VAL A 188 -3.59 11.70 -15.23
CA VAL A 188 -3.76 11.54 -13.78
C VAL A 188 -2.75 10.54 -13.23
N ARG A 189 -2.59 9.40 -13.91
CA ARG A 189 -1.59 8.39 -13.55
C ARG A 189 -0.18 8.96 -13.60
N THR A 190 0.14 9.71 -14.66
CA THR A 190 1.44 10.40 -14.81
C THR A 190 1.68 11.38 -13.66
N HIS A 191 0.69 12.19 -13.29
CA HIS A 191 0.80 13.15 -12.19
C HIS A 191 1.06 12.43 -10.86
N ILE A 192 0.23 11.44 -10.50
CA ILE A 192 0.40 10.66 -9.27
C ILE A 192 1.80 10.03 -9.24
N THR A 193 2.18 9.35 -10.33
CA THR A 193 3.49 8.69 -10.44
C THR A 193 4.65 9.67 -10.25
N SER A 194 4.53 10.91 -10.73
CA SER A 194 5.58 11.93 -10.56
C SER A 194 5.78 12.31 -9.10
N VAL A 195 4.71 12.41 -8.30
CA VAL A 195 4.79 12.73 -6.85
C VAL A 195 5.45 11.58 -6.08
N PHE A 196 5.11 10.35 -6.38
CA PHE A 196 5.70 9.17 -5.71
C PHE A 196 7.17 8.98 -6.07
N ARG A 197 7.50 9.17 -7.34
CA ARG A 197 8.87 9.15 -7.83
C ARG A 197 9.73 10.23 -7.17
N GLU A 198 9.18 11.41 -6.91
CA GLU A 198 9.87 12.51 -6.22
C GLU A 198 10.31 12.10 -4.80
N VAL A 199 9.49 11.35 -4.07
CA VAL A 199 9.87 10.79 -2.76
C VAL A 199 10.99 9.76 -2.91
N ALA A 200 10.85 8.81 -3.83
CA ALA A 200 11.86 7.78 -4.06
C ALA A 200 13.22 8.35 -4.49
N ALA A 201 13.22 9.47 -5.25
CA ALA A 201 14.43 10.11 -5.76
C ALA A 201 15.17 10.97 -4.72
N ASN A 202 14.44 11.55 -3.75
CA ASN A 202 14.99 12.61 -2.89
C ASN A 202 15.14 12.21 -1.42
N TYR A 203 14.55 11.07 -0.98
CA TYR A 203 14.51 10.68 0.42
C TYR A 203 15.01 9.26 0.63
N ASP A 204 15.75 9.06 1.73
CA ASP A 204 16.26 7.76 2.17
C ASP A 204 15.18 7.04 3.02
N VAL A 205 14.01 6.78 2.39
CA VAL A 205 12.93 6.01 3.00
C VAL A 205 13.19 4.51 2.82
N ASP A 206 12.84 3.71 3.82
CA ASP A 206 12.94 2.24 3.74
C ASP A 206 11.84 1.66 2.86
N GLY A 207 10.67 2.33 2.83
CA GLY A 207 9.54 1.93 1.99
C GLY A 207 8.64 3.10 1.60
N ILE A 208 7.77 2.82 0.60
CA ILE A 208 6.64 3.68 0.24
C ILE A 208 5.37 2.87 0.44
N HIS A 209 4.51 3.35 1.35
CA HIS A 209 3.28 2.69 1.76
C HIS A 209 2.09 3.33 1.05
N PHE A 210 1.42 2.55 0.19
CA PHE A 210 0.26 3.00 -0.59
C PHE A 210 -1.03 2.81 0.21
N ASP A 211 -1.80 3.86 0.36
CA ASP A 211 -3.17 3.77 0.85
C ASP A 211 -4.13 4.41 -0.14
N TYR A 212 -5.40 4.02 -0.05
CA TYR A 212 -6.42 4.45 -1.00
C TYR A 212 -6.03 4.22 -2.48
N ILE A 213 -5.24 3.18 -2.75
CA ILE A 213 -5.05 2.68 -4.10
C ILE A 213 -6.25 1.79 -4.46
N ARG A 214 -7.38 2.46 -4.57
CA ARG A 214 -8.71 1.91 -4.82
C ARG A 214 -9.69 3.02 -5.13
N PHE A 215 -10.87 2.65 -5.58
CA PHE A 215 -11.96 3.61 -5.69
C PHE A 215 -12.47 4.01 -4.30
N PRO A 216 -12.96 5.25 -4.12
CA PRO A 216 -13.36 5.74 -2.80
C PRO A 216 -14.58 5.02 -2.23
N ASN A 217 -14.63 4.96 -0.90
CA ASN A 217 -15.76 4.46 -0.14
C ASN A 217 -16.75 5.58 0.09
N GLU A 218 -17.60 5.89 -0.88
CA GLU A 218 -18.72 6.79 -0.64
C GLU A 218 -19.86 6.04 0.08
N PRO A 219 -20.55 6.69 1.04
CA PRO A 219 -21.74 6.09 1.65
C PRO A 219 -22.79 5.69 0.59
N PRO A 220 -23.48 4.56 0.74
CA PRO A 220 -24.47 4.09 -0.24
C PRO A 220 -25.54 5.13 -0.59
N ALA A 221 -25.91 5.99 0.36
CA ALA A 221 -26.86 7.09 0.12
C ALA A 221 -26.32 8.16 -0.83
N VAL A 222 -24.99 8.34 -0.91
CA VAL A 222 -24.35 9.29 -1.83
C VAL A 222 -24.14 8.63 -3.19
N LEU A 223 -23.77 7.34 -3.19
CA LEU A 223 -23.61 6.54 -4.41
C LEU A 223 -24.94 6.18 -5.09
N ALA A 224 -26.10 6.34 -4.41
CA ALA A 224 -27.38 5.85 -4.90
C ALA A 224 -27.64 6.21 -6.37
N GLY A 225 -27.53 5.24 -7.26
CA GLY A 225 -27.70 5.39 -8.71
C GLY A 225 -26.56 6.11 -9.43
N ARG A 226 -25.43 6.38 -8.79
CA ARG A 226 -24.23 6.94 -9.42
C ARG A 226 -23.23 5.84 -9.77
N ASP A 227 -22.66 5.94 -10.95
CA ASP A 227 -21.58 5.09 -11.40
C ASP A 227 -20.41 5.98 -11.85
N TYR A 228 -19.21 5.66 -11.40
CA TYR A 228 -17.97 6.41 -11.67
C TYR A 228 -16.89 5.51 -12.26
N PRO A 229 -15.96 6.12 -13.01
CA PRO A 229 -16.06 7.39 -13.70
C PRO A 229 -16.86 7.24 -14.99
N ARG A 230 -17.67 8.24 -15.35
CA ARG A 230 -18.51 8.23 -16.55
C ARG A 230 -18.27 9.48 -17.42
N ASP A 231 -17.15 10.14 -17.27
CA ASP A 231 -16.74 11.21 -18.18
C ASP A 231 -16.48 10.67 -19.60
N ALA A 232 -16.66 11.54 -20.58
CA ALA A 232 -16.58 11.15 -21.99
C ALA A 232 -15.21 10.57 -22.41
N ARG A 233 -14.12 10.99 -21.72
CA ARG A 233 -12.77 10.51 -22.03
C ARG A 233 -12.58 9.09 -21.51
N THR A 234 -12.97 8.82 -20.27
CA THR A 234 -12.91 7.49 -19.68
C THR A 234 -13.74 6.48 -20.46
N LEU A 235 -14.98 6.86 -20.83
CA LEU A 235 -15.84 6.00 -21.65
C LEU A 235 -15.21 5.71 -23.01
N LYS A 236 -14.56 6.72 -23.61
CA LYS A 236 -13.87 6.54 -24.89
C LYS A 236 -12.65 5.62 -24.80
N LEU A 237 -11.86 5.71 -23.70
CA LEU A 237 -10.74 4.79 -23.46
C LEU A 237 -11.23 3.35 -23.35
N PHE A 238 -12.27 3.10 -22.52
CA PHE A 238 -12.87 1.78 -22.41
C PHE A 238 -13.36 1.24 -23.76
N GLU A 239 -14.08 2.04 -24.54
CA GLU A 239 -14.57 1.65 -25.86
C GLU A 239 -13.44 1.35 -26.85
N LEU A 240 -12.35 2.12 -26.82
CA LEU A 240 -11.20 1.89 -27.71
C LEU A 240 -10.47 0.58 -27.39
N GLU A 241 -10.37 0.22 -26.10
CA GLU A 241 -9.68 -1.00 -25.65
C GLU A 241 -10.56 -2.26 -25.81
N THR A 242 -11.86 -2.14 -25.57
CA THR A 242 -12.75 -3.31 -25.47
C THR A 242 -13.71 -3.46 -26.63
N HIS A 243 -13.92 -2.40 -27.44
CA HIS A 243 -14.89 -2.32 -28.53
C HIS A 243 -16.36 -2.47 -28.11
N ILE A 244 -16.66 -2.26 -26.81
CA ILE A 244 -18.02 -2.28 -26.24
C ILE A 244 -18.25 -1.05 -25.36
N THR A 245 -19.53 -0.83 -24.97
CA THR A 245 -19.87 0.19 -23.97
C THR A 245 -20.12 -0.46 -22.61
N PRO A 246 -20.04 0.31 -21.49
CA PRO A 246 -20.38 -0.22 -20.17
C PRO A 246 -21.79 -0.80 -20.06
N GLU A 247 -22.76 -0.27 -20.83
CA GLU A 247 -24.13 -0.75 -20.86
C GLU A 247 -24.27 -2.10 -21.59
N GLN A 248 -23.40 -2.36 -22.57
CA GLN A 248 -23.37 -3.63 -23.29
C GLN A 248 -22.80 -4.75 -22.44
N ASN A 249 -21.80 -4.44 -21.59
CA ASN A 249 -21.24 -5.42 -20.65
C ASN A 249 -20.74 -4.74 -19.37
N PRO A 250 -21.60 -4.64 -18.35
CA PRO A 250 -21.23 -4.06 -17.05
C PRO A 250 -20.13 -4.82 -16.30
N GLU A 251 -19.99 -6.13 -16.51
CA GLU A 251 -18.93 -6.94 -15.90
C GLU A 251 -17.57 -6.58 -16.48
N ALA A 252 -17.45 -6.51 -17.80
CA ALA A 252 -16.23 -6.06 -18.47
C ALA A 252 -15.86 -4.62 -18.07
N TRP A 253 -16.84 -3.74 -17.84
CA TRP A 253 -16.62 -2.40 -17.31
C TRP A 253 -16.01 -2.43 -15.89
N ASN A 254 -16.50 -3.30 -15.01
CA ASN A 254 -15.99 -3.46 -13.65
C ASN A 254 -14.56 -4.03 -13.67
N THR A 255 -14.32 -5.05 -14.47
CA THR A 255 -12.97 -5.63 -14.65
C THR A 255 -11.98 -4.58 -15.15
N TRP A 256 -12.36 -3.84 -16.20
CA TRP A 256 -11.51 -2.79 -16.75
C TRP A 256 -11.17 -1.70 -15.73
N ARG A 257 -12.11 -1.31 -14.85
CA ARG A 257 -11.84 -0.35 -13.77
C ARG A 257 -10.83 -0.90 -12.74
N ALA A 258 -10.92 -2.16 -12.38
CA ALA A 258 -9.95 -2.82 -11.51
C ALA A 258 -8.57 -2.90 -12.17
N ASP A 259 -8.53 -3.19 -13.49
CA ASP A 259 -7.30 -3.19 -14.28
C ASP A 259 -6.63 -1.80 -14.34
N GLN A 260 -7.42 -0.70 -14.32
CA GLN A 260 -6.84 0.65 -14.25
C GLN A 260 -6.16 0.92 -12.92
N VAL A 261 -6.71 0.43 -11.80
CA VAL A 261 -6.08 0.55 -10.47
C VAL A 261 -4.82 -0.31 -10.40
N THR A 262 -4.88 -1.54 -10.85
CA THR A 262 -3.71 -2.45 -10.93
C THR A 262 -2.63 -1.89 -11.87
N GLY A 263 -3.03 -1.31 -13.00
CA GLY A 263 -2.13 -0.63 -13.93
C GLY A 263 -1.42 0.57 -13.30
N LEU A 264 -2.13 1.39 -12.51
CA LEU A 264 -1.52 2.50 -11.76
C LEU A 264 -0.50 1.97 -10.73
N LEU A 265 -0.82 0.89 -9.98
CA LEU A 265 0.12 0.28 -9.05
C LEU A 265 1.40 -0.17 -9.76
N ARG A 266 1.26 -0.81 -10.92
CA ARG A 266 2.41 -1.26 -11.72
C ARG A 266 3.28 -0.09 -12.19
N GLU A 267 2.69 1.01 -12.63
CA GLU A 267 3.40 2.23 -13.04
C GLU A 267 4.13 2.89 -11.86
N LEU A 268 3.47 2.96 -10.70
CA LEU A 268 4.07 3.48 -9.47
C LEU A 268 5.30 2.65 -9.06
N GLY A 269 5.15 1.32 -8.99
CA GLY A 269 6.24 0.42 -8.62
C GLY A 269 7.43 0.54 -9.57
N GLN A 270 7.18 0.58 -10.88
CA GLN A 270 8.24 0.77 -11.88
C GLN A 270 8.96 2.10 -11.71
N ALA A 271 8.24 3.19 -11.49
CA ALA A 271 8.83 4.52 -11.34
C ALA A 271 9.65 4.64 -10.05
N ILE A 272 9.17 4.08 -8.94
CA ILE A 272 9.87 4.05 -7.65
C ILE A 272 11.17 3.25 -7.77
N HIS A 273 11.11 2.02 -8.28
CA HIS A 273 12.29 1.15 -8.39
C HIS A 273 13.31 1.63 -9.44
N GLN A 274 12.92 2.50 -10.38
CA GLN A 274 13.87 3.17 -11.27
C GLN A 274 14.76 4.17 -10.54
N GLU A 275 14.24 4.86 -9.53
CA GLU A 275 14.98 5.82 -8.71
C GLU A 275 15.68 5.13 -7.51
N SER A 276 14.97 4.25 -6.82
CA SER A 276 15.44 3.57 -5.62
C SER A 276 15.08 2.07 -5.65
N PRO A 277 15.97 1.22 -6.19
CA PRO A 277 15.67 -0.20 -6.44
C PRO A 277 15.43 -1.06 -5.20
N LEU A 278 15.80 -0.58 -4.01
CA LEU A 278 15.72 -1.32 -2.74
C LEU A 278 14.56 -0.84 -1.85
N VAL A 279 13.86 0.20 -2.22
CA VAL A 279 12.72 0.73 -1.47
C VAL A 279 11.58 -0.29 -1.49
N GLU A 280 11.09 -0.67 -0.30
CA GLU A 280 9.94 -1.57 -0.17
C GLU A 280 8.65 -0.91 -0.66
N ILE A 281 7.87 -1.63 -1.44
CA ILE A 281 6.52 -1.22 -1.86
C ILE A 281 5.50 -1.97 -1.05
N SER A 282 4.71 -1.26 -0.26
CA SER A 282 3.65 -1.85 0.54
C SER A 282 2.29 -1.18 0.32
N ALA A 283 1.21 -1.88 0.62
CA ALA A 283 -0.14 -1.34 0.44
C ALA A 283 -1.11 -1.72 1.56
N ALA A 284 -1.90 -0.73 2.03
CA ALA A 284 -3.07 -0.95 2.85
C ALA A 284 -4.23 -1.48 2.01
N VAL A 285 -4.77 -2.64 2.38
CA VAL A 285 -5.82 -3.31 1.61
C VAL A 285 -7.03 -3.70 2.46
N GLY A 286 -8.17 -3.85 1.81
CA GLY A 286 -9.34 -4.46 2.42
C GLY A 286 -9.03 -5.90 2.85
N SER A 287 -9.42 -6.28 4.07
CA SER A 287 -9.10 -7.59 4.64
C SER A 287 -9.83 -8.77 4.02
N GLU A 288 -10.81 -8.52 3.15
CA GLU A 288 -11.59 -9.54 2.42
C GLU A 288 -11.61 -9.20 0.93
N ALA A 289 -11.18 -10.12 0.06
CA ALA A 289 -11.04 -9.91 -1.38
C ALA A 289 -12.34 -9.38 -2.03
N HIS A 290 -13.49 -10.01 -1.74
CA HIS A 290 -14.75 -9.60 -2.34
C HIS A 290 -15.16 -8.17 -1.97
N ARG A 291 -14.86 -7.72 -0.73
CA ARG A 291 -15.13 -6.33 -0.30
C ARG A 291 -14.12 -5.34 -0.88
N ALA A 292 -12.86 -5.77 -1.02
CA ALA A 292 -11.85 -4.95 -1.70
C ALA A 292 -12.23 -4.70 -3.16
N MET A 293 -12.78 -5.72 -3.84
CA MET A 293 -13.29 -5.62 -5.21
C MET A 293 -14.51 -4.72 -5.37
N GLU A 294 -15.32 -4.48 -4.32
CA GLU A 294 -16.36 -3.44 -4.35
C GLU A 294 -15.78 -2.03 -4.62
N HIS A 295 -14.48 -1.87 -4.37
CA HIS A 295 -13.70 -0.66 -4.59
C HIS A 295 -12.59 -0.86 -5.63
N PHE A 296 -12.67 -1.89 -6.46
CA PHE A 296 -11.70 -2.21 -7.52
C PHE A 296 -10.26 -2.33 -7.01
N GLN A 297 -10.08 -2.82 -5.77
CA GLN A 297 -8.81 -3.11 -5.15
C GLN A 297 -8.53 -4.62 -5.29
N ASP A 298 -8.00 -5.02 -6.44
CA ASP A 298 -7.73 -6.42 -6.78
C ASP A 298 -6.36 -6.87 -6.25
N TRP A 299 -6.24 -6.96 -4.94
CA TRP A 299 -4.98 -7.33 -4.31
C TRP A 299 -4.61 -8.81 -4.54
N GLU A 300 -5.54 -9.69 -4.94
CA GLU A 300 -5.21 -11.06 -5.34
C GLU A 300 -4.36 -11.05 -6.61
N THR A 301 -4.75 -10.29 -7.62
CA THR A 301 -3.92 -10.04 -8.83
C THR A 301 -2.58 -9.38 -8.47
N TRP A 302 -2.54 -8.48 -7.48
CA TRP A 302 -1.27 -7.84 -7.07
C TRP A 302 -0.28 -8.85 -6.46
N ILE A 303 -0.78 -9.86 -5.74
CA ILE A 303 0.03 -10.99 -5.23
C ILE A 303 0.52 -11.86 -6.40
N GLU A 304 -0.37 -12.24 -7.31
CA GLU A 304 -0.04 -13.10 -8.45
C GLU A 304 1.03 -12.47 -9.35
N GLU A 305 0.94 -11.16 -9.59
CA GLU A 305 1.90 -10.40 -10.41
C GLU A 305 3.11 -9.88 -9.63
N GLN A 306 3.19 -10.10 -8.32
CA GLN A 306 4.28 -9.64 -7.46
C GLN A 306 4.50 -8.12 -7.54
N LEU A 307 3.40 -7.34 -7.50
CA LEU A 307 3.42 -5.88 -7.64
C LEU A 307 3.74 -5.14 -6.33
N VAL A 308 3.68 -5.82 -5.21
CA VAL A 308 3.97 -5.30 -3.87
C VAL A 308 4.83 -6.28 -3.09
N ASP A 309 5.68 -5.77 -2.22
CA ASP A 309 6.52 -6.58 -1.34
C ASP A 309 5.73 -7.00 -0.09
N THR A 310 4.94 -6.08 0.48
CA THR A 310 4.16 -6.31 1.70
C THR A 310 2.73 -5.78 1.59
N LEU A 311 1.77 -6.58 2.03
CA LEU A 311 0.37 -6.18 2.18
C LEU A 311 0.00 -5.96 3.66
N TYR A 312 -0.77 -4.90 3.89
CA TYR A 312 -1.29 -4.51 5.19
C TYR A 312 -2.83 -4.63 5.20
N PRO A 313 -3.39 -5.84 5.40
CA PRO A 313 -4.84 -6.02 5.46
C PRO A 313 -5.43 -5.33 6.68
N MET A 314 -6.34 -4.38 6.46
CA MET A 314 -7.03 -3.61 7.49
C MET A 314 -8.11 -4.47 8.18
N ASN A 315 -7.69 -5.35 9.10
CA ASN A 315 -8.59 -6.23 9.84
C ASN A 315 -9.19 -5.50 11.07
N TYR A 316 -9.85 -4.38 10.79
CA TYR A 316 -10.43 -3.46 11.77
C TYR A 316 -11.81 -3.93 12.25
N THR A 317 -11.87 -5.11 12.88
CA THR A 317 -13.12 -5.63 13.45
C THR A 317 -13.01 -5.78 14.97
N GLY A 318 -14.13 -5.54 15.68
CA GLY A 318 -14.27 -5.87 17.10
C GLY A 318 -14.71 -7.31 17.34
N ASP A 319 -15.11 -8.04 16.29
CA ASP A 319 -15.58 -9.41 16.35
C ASP A 319 -14.42 -10.40 16.25
N ASP A 320 -14.27 -11.28 17.25
CA ASP A 320 -13.15 -12.21 17.34
C ASP A 320 -13.24 -13.38 16.34
N GLU A 321 -14.45 -13.85 16.00
CA GLU A 321 -14.63 -14.91 15.02
C GLU A 321 -14.29 -14.40 13.62
N LEU A 322 -14.75 -13.21 13.29
CA LEU A 322 -14.43 -12.56 12.02
C LEU A 322 -12.94 -12.23 11.92
N PHE A 323 -12.33 -11.75 13.03
CA PHE A 323 -10.88 -11.53 13.08
C PHE A 323 -10.10 -12.80 12.76
N SER A 324 -10.45 -13.90 13.44
CA SER A 324 -9.78 -15.19 13.30
C SER A 324 -9.97 -15.79 11.90
N SER A 325 -11.16 -15.66 11.32
CA SER A 325 -11.45 -16.10 9.96
C SER A 325 -10.59 -15.36 8.92
N ARG A 326 -10.48 -14.03 9.03
CA ARG A 326 -9.62 -13.21 8.15
C ARG A 326 -8.15 -13.54 8.36
N MET A 327 -7.71 -13.70 9.61
CA MET A 327 -6.34 -14.11 9.92
C MET A 327 -5.98 -15.44 9.25
N ALA A 328 -6.87 -16.45 9.31
CA ALA A 328 -6.66 -17.74 8.66
C ALA A 328 -6.53 -17.62 7.13
N THR A 329 -7.29 -16.72 6.49
CA THR A 329 -7.16 -16.43 5.06
C THR A 329 -5.80 -15.81 4.75
N TRP A 330 -5.37 -14.81 5.51
CA TRP A 330 -4.10 -14.14 5.29
C TRP A 330 -2.88 -15.02 5.57
N LEU A 331 -2.99 -15.99 6.48
CA LEU A 331 -1.97 -17.03 6.68
C LEU A 331 -1.74 -17.90 5.43
N GLN A 332 -2.75 -18.06 4.57
CA GLN A 332 -2.58 -18.76 3.29
C GLN A 332 -1.87 -17.87 2.26
N HIS A 333 -2.22 -16.59 2.18
CA HIS A 333 -1.59 -15.63 1.27
C HIS A 333 -0.15 -15.30 1.66
N SER A 334 0.21 -15.37 2.94
CA SER A 334 1.58 -15.08 3.44
C SER A 334 2.67 -16.02 2.90
N GLN A 335 2.30 -17.08 2.21
CA GLN A 335 3.25 -17.94 1.50
C GLN A 335 3.76 -17.31 0.19
N ASN A 336 3.07 -16.30 -0.34
CA ASN A 336 3.36 -15.69 -1.63
C ASN A 336 3.70 -14.19 -1.54
N VAL A 337 3.38 -13.54 -0.43
CA VAL A 337 3.63 -12.11 -0.18
C VAL A 337 3.89 -11.91 1.31
N SER A 338 4.70 -10.93 1.68
CA SER A 338 4.82 -10.52 3.08
C SER A 338 3.49 -9.90 3.56
N VAL A 339 3.04 -10.27 4.78
CA VAL A 339 1.77 -9.80 5.35
C VAL A 339 2.00 -9.25 6.76
N VAL A 340 1.61 -8.00 6.96
CA VAL A 340 1.59 -7.33 8.26
C VAL A 340 0.14 -7.01 8.63
N MET A 341 -0.40 -7.65 9.67
CA MET A 341 -1.83 -7.55 10.01
C MET A 341 -2.20 -6.18 10.58
N GLY A 342 -3.09 -5.47 9.91
CA GLY A 342 -3.62 -4.18 10.38
C GLY A 342 -4.62 -4.35 11.53
N LEU A 343 -4.33 -3.71 12.66
CA LEU A 343 -5.15 -3.68 13.87
C LEU A 343 -5.60 -2.25 14.16
N HIS A 344 -6.84 -2.08 14.62
CA HIS A 344 -7.34 -0.75 15.00
C HIS A 344 -7.34 -0.60 16.52
N ALA A 345 -6.55 0.32 17.03
CA ALA A 345 -6.31 0.49 18.47
C ALA A 345 -7.56 0.82 19.33
N ASN A 346 -8.67 1.21 18.68
CA ASN A 346 -9.91 1.59 19.39
C ASN A 346 -11.08 0.62 19.19
N ASN A 347 -10.87 -0.51 18.50
CA ASN A 347 -11.96 -1.44 18.18
C ASN A 347 -12.07 -2.65 19.11
N SER A 348 -11.14 -2.77 20.07
CA SER A 348 -11.09 -3.89 21.01
C SER A 348 -10.50 -3.44 22.35
N THR A 349 -10.58 -4.30 23.37
CA THR A 349 -9.89 -4.06 24.64
C THR A 349 -8.37 -4.16 24.47
N PRO A 350 -7.56 -3.57 25.35
CA PRO A 350 -6.10 -3.73 25.31
C PRO A 350 -5.66 -5.20 25.32
N ALA A 351 -6.26 -6.04 26.15
CA ALA A 351 -5.94 -7.47 26.22
C ALA A 351 -6.19 -8.18 24.88
N THR A 352 -7.35 -7.97 24.27
CA THR A 352 -7.68 -8.54 22.95
C THR A 352 -6.72 -8.03 21.86
N LEU A 353 -6.34 -6.76 21.89
CA LEU A 353 -5.39 -6.21 20.92
C LEU A 353 -4.00 -6.83 21.04
N LEU A 354 -3.53 -7.05 22.27
CA LEU A 354 -2.25 -7.71 22.54
C LEU A 354 -2.26 -9.17 22.08
N GLU A 355 -3.34 -9.90 22.31
CA GLU A 355 -3.52 -11.28 21.83
C GLU A 355 -3.51 -11.32 20.29
N ARG A 356 -4.18 -10.38 19.62
CA ARG A 356 -4.20 -10.25 18.16
C ARG A 356 -2.83 -9.86 17.60
N ALA A 357 -2.11 -8.94 18.25
CA ALA A 357 -0.75 -8.57 17.89
C ALA A 357 0.20 -9.77 18.00
N SER A 358 0.16 -10.49 19.11
CA SER A 358 0.96 -11.71 19.33
C SER A 358 0.65 -12.81 18.29
N SER A 359 -0.62 -12.97 17.94
CA SER A 359 -1.03 -13.92 16.90
C SER A 359 -0.46 -13.54 15.53
N ALA A 360 -0.42 -12.24 15.20
CA ALA A 360 0.14 -11.75 13.96
C ALA A 360 1.68 -11.89 13.92
N GLU A 361 2.38 -11.61 15.03
CA GLU A 361 3.83 -11.82 15.13
C GLU A 361 4.25 -13.29 15.02
N THR A 362 3.38 -14.20 15.49
CA THR A 362 3.67 -15.64 15.42
C THR A 362 3.38 -16.24 14.06
N GLY A 363 2.32 -15.79 13.39
CA GLY A 363 1.81 -16.41 12.16
C GLY A 363 2.15 -15.66 10.87
N LEU A 364 2.39 -14.37 10.95
CA LEU A 364 2.67 -13.48 9.81
C LEU A 364 4.00 -12.75 10.02
N GLN A 365 4.30 -11.77 9.17
CA GLN A 365 5.49 -10.93 9.34
C GLN A 365 5.39 -10.01 10.57
N GLY A 366 4.19 -9.71 11.06
CA GLY A 366 3.95 -8.88 12.21
C GLY A 366 2.60 -8.18 12.17
N PHE A 367 2.50 -7.07 12.89
CA PHE A 367 1.29 -6.26 12.94
C PHE A 367 1.56 -4.77 12.69
N ALA A 368 0.50 -4.05 12.29
CA ALA A 368 0.49 -2.60 12.18
C ALA A 368 -0.70 -2.03 12.97
N MET A 369 -0.43 -1.09 13.88
CA MET A 369 -1.46 -0.47 14.71
C MET A 369 -1.99 0.80 14.07
N PHE A 370 -3.28 0.89 13.78
CA PHE A 370 -3.94 2.13 13.42
C PHE A 370 -4.63 2.70 14.64
N GLY A 371 -4.16 3.77 15.20
CA GLY A 371 -3.07 4.64 14.77
C GLY A 371 -2.55 5.41 15.98
N TYR A 372 -1.53 6.23 15.76
CA TYR A 372 -0.82 7.00 16.79
C TYR A 372 -1.77 7.78 17.72
N LEU A 373 -2.75 8.49 17.16
CA LEU A 373 -3.74 9.29 17.88
C LEU A 373 -4.54 8.52 18.95
N TYR A 374 -4.65 7.19 18.81
CA TYR A 374 -5.36 6.37 19.79
C TYR A 374 -4.46 5.90 20.95
N LEU A 375 -3.16 6.09 20.85
CA LEU A 375 -2.17 5.75 21.86
C LEU A 375 -1.62 6.97 22.59
N TRP A 376 -1.51 8.11 21.88
CA TRP A 376 -0.97 9.37 22.42
C TRP A 376 -1.83 10.56 22.04
N GLU A 377 -1.58 11.68 22.72
CA GLU A 377 -2.11 12.97 22.29
C GLU A 377 -1.43 13.40 20.99
N SER A 378 -2.22 13.91 20.04
CA SER A 378 -1.75 14.39 18.77
C SER A 378 -1.97 15.89 18.62
N ALA A 379 -1.14 16.56 17.80
CA ALA A 379 -1.09 18.01 17.69
C ALA A 379 -2.43 18.65 17.26
N ASN A 380 -3.14 18.01 16.35
CA ASN A 380 -4.34 18.55 15.70
C ASN A 380 -5.63 17.75 15.95
N GLN A 381 -5.56 16.68 16.72
CA GLN A 381 -6.71 15.86 17.02
C GLN A 381 -7.05 16.00 18.50
N ILE A 382 -8.16 16.70 18.76
CA ILE A 382 -8.82 16.65 20.06
C ILE A 382 -9.48 15.27 20.12
N ILE A 383 -8.77 14.30 20.70
CA ILE A 383 -9.42 13.08 21.13
C ILE A 383 -10.38 13.53 22.21
N ASP A 384 -11.64 13.12 22.10
CA ASP A 384 -12.62 13.34 23.14
C ASP A 384 -12.08 12.75 24.45
N LEU A 385 -11.43 13.62 25.23
CA LEU A 385 -10.80 13.31 26.51
C LEU A 385 -11.82 12.96 27.62
N GLN A 386 -13.12 12.90 27.28
CA GLN A 386 -14.17 12.57 28.24
C GLN A 386 -14.06 11.16 28.82
N ASN A 387 -13.04 10.38 28.41
CA ASN A 387 -12.91 9.02 28.91
C ASN A 387 -11.58 8.79 29.62
N THR A 388 -11.55 9.08 30.92
CA THR A 388 -10.42 8.75 31.83
C THR A 388 -10.04 7.27 31.70
N GLN A 389 -11.01 6.38 31.53
CA GLN A 389 -10.81 4.95 31.32
C GLN A 389 -9.96 4.69 30.06
N ARG A 390 -10.18 5.39 28.96
CA ARG A 390 -9.36 5.26 27.76
C ARG A 390 -7.92 5.73 27.93
N ALA A 391 -7.65 6.69 28.81
CA ALA A 391 -6.29 7.12 29.10
C ALA A 391 -5.49 6.03 29.85
N GLU A 392 -6.15 5.31 30.77
CA GLU A 392 -5.56 4.16 31.46
C GLU A 392 -5.32 2.99 30.50
N GLU A 393 -6.31 2.66 29.66
CA GLU A 393 -6.23 1.64 28.62
C GLU A 393 -5.07 1.90 27.64
N ARG A 394 -4.89 3.13 27.20
CA ARG A 394 -3.78 3.54 26.34
C ARG A 394 -2.43 3.37 27.02
N THR A 395 -2.36 3.74 28.29
CA THR A 395 -1.12 3.60 29.07
C THR A 395 -0.75 2.14 29.23
N LEU A 396 -1.73 1.30 29.56
CA LEU A 396 -1.55 -0.15 29.68
C LEU A 396 -1.08 -0.73 28.32
N LEU A 397 -1.77 -0.40 27.24
CA LEU A 397 -1.43 -0.90 25.91
C LEU A 397 0.00 -0.52 25.48
N ARG A 398 0.45 0.72 25.75
CA ARG A 398 1.83 1.13 25.47
C ARG A 398 2.86 0.35 26.30
N GLN A 399 2.57 0.07 27.56
CA GLN A 399 3.47 -0.67 28.45
C GLN A 399 3.58 -2.15 28.06
N GLU A 400 2.45 -2.75 27.71
CA GLU A 400 2.37 -4.17 27.35
C GLU A 400 2.84 -4.46 25.91
N LEU A 401 2.85 -3.44 25.03
CA LEU A 401 3.41 -3.56 23.67
C LEU A 401 4.94 -3.66 23.68
N LEU A 402 5.62 -3.28 24.77
CA LEU A 402 7.07 -3.40 24.85
C LEU A 402 7.49 -4.85 24.59
N PRO A 403 8.49 -5.09 23.74
CA PRO A 403 9.02 -6.44 23.56
C PRO A 403 9.51 -6.97 24.91
N LEU A 404 9.18 -8.22 25.21
CA LEU A 404 9.79 -8.89 26.36
C LEU A 404 11.31 -8.82 26.21
N PRO A 405 12.07 -8.49 27.26
CA PRO A 405 13.52 -8.49 27.18
C PRO A 405 13.98 -9.87 26.68
N ALA A 406 14.90 -9.86 25.72
CA ALA A 406 15.48 -11.10 25.22
C ALA A 406 15.90 -11.96 26.40
N PRO A 407 15.63 -13.29 26.42
CA PRO A 407 16.04 -14.13 27.52
C PRO A 407 17.54 -13.96 27.71
N GLU A 408 17.94 -13.54 28.92
CA GLU A 408 19.35 -13.41 29.28
C GLU A 408 20.06 -14.69 28.88
N SER A 409 21.06 -14.58 28.02
CA SER A 409 21.94 -15.69 27.69
C SER A 409 22.50 -16.19 29.01
N ARG A 410 22.02 -17.37 29.45
CA ARG A 410 22.54 -18.02 30.65
C ARG A 410 24.05 -18.22 30.47
N PRO A 411 24.83 -17.91 31.49
CA PRO A 411 26.30 -17.98 31.47
C PRO A 411 26.84 -19.39 31.18
#